data_94b8a39dfe442473425178430596e9f0
#
_entry.id   94b8a39dfe442473425178430596e9f0
#
_cell.length_a   1.000
_cell.length_b   1.000
_cell.length_c   1.000
_cell.angle_alpha   90.00
_cell.angle_beta   90.00
_cell.angle_gamma   90.00
#
_symmetry.space_group_name_H-M   'P 1'
#
loop_
_entity.id
_entity.type
_entity.pdbx_description
1 polymer ?
#
loop_
_entity_poly.entity_id
_entity_poly.type
_entity_poly.pdbx_seq_one_letter_code
_entity_poly.pdbx_strand_id
1 'polypeptide(L)'
;MCGICGIVDHNNIVSEKLIYVKKITNKLTHRGPDNEGFFEDKIVSFGFKRLSILDVNKGNQPIYSPDKSIVSIFNGEIYNFKEIKKELENSGYKFISNSDSEIIPYAYEKWGIEFVKKLNGMFAIAIYDKKKQNTFLIRDRLGIKPLYYYIYKNTLIFSSEINSILEGPFFKREPNLKAISSYLSYRYPISDEETFFL
;
A
#
# COMPACT_ATOMS: atom_id res chain seq x y z
N MET A 1 -5.91 1.43 -12.71
CA MET A 1 -5.52 0.75 -11.44
C MET A 1 -5.05 1.80 -10.47
N CYS A 2 -5.42 1.71 -9.20
CA CYS A 2 -4.93 2.64 -8.18
C CYS A 2 -3.41 2.56 -7.97
N GLY A 3 -2.85 3.56 -7.31
CA GLY A 3 -1.46 3.59 -6.88
C GLY A 3 -1.36 3.82 -5.38
N ILE A 4 -0.54 3.04 -4.69
CA ILE A 4 -0.24 3.21 -3.27
C ILE A 4 1.25 3.43 -3.06
N CYS A 5 1.60 4.25 -2.08
CA CYS A 5 2.99 4.44 -1.66
C CYS A 5 3.06 4.92 -0.22
N GLY A 6 4.25 4.86 0.36
CA GLY A 6 4.48 5.39 1.69
C GLY A 6 5.92 5.31 2.16
N ILE A 7 6.14 5.96 3.29
CA ILE A 7 7.41 5.96 4.04
C ILE A 7 7.09 5.60 5.49
N VAL A 8 7.82 4.65 6.03
CA VAL A 8 7.80 4.26 7.45
C VAL A 8 9.16 4.51 8.04
N ASP A 9 9.23 5.36 9.06
CA ASP A 9 10.49 5.79 9.66
C ASP A 9 10.35 5.93 11.18
N HIS A 10 10.67 4.87 11.89
CA HIS A 10 10.63 4.82 13.36
C HIS A 10 11.70 5.70 14.02
N ASN A 11 12.78 5.98 13.31
CA ASN A 11 13.91 6.72 13.86
C ASN A 11 13.87 8.22 13.52
N ASN A 12 12.83 8.65 12.81
CA ASN A 12 12.64 10.04 12.37
C ASN A 12 13.86 10.61 11.59
N ILE A 13 14.44 9.77 10.73
CA ILE A 13 15.58 10.12 9.86
C ILE A 13 15.11 11.06 8.74
N VAL A 14 13.87 10.88 8.28
CA VAL A 14 13.24 11.70 7.23
C VAL A 14 12.35 12.75 7.88
N SER A 15 12.85 13.99 7.99
CA SER A 15 12.13 15.09 8.65
C SER A 15 10.82 15.49 7.96
N GLU A 16 10.74 15.34 6.64
CA GLU A 16 9.60 15.81 5.82
C GLU A 16 9.04 14.66 4.95
N LYS A 17 8.60 13.58 5.60
CA LYS A 17 8.08 12.38 4.92
C LYS A 17 7.00 12.69 3.89
N LEU A 18 6.06 13.56 4.25
CA LEU A 18 4.93 13.90 3.37
C LEU A 18 5.38 14.57 2.07
N ILE A 19 6.44 15.37 2.08
CA ILE A 19 6.98 16.00 0.86
C ILE A 19 7.46 14.91 -0.11
N TYR A 20 8.22 13.94 0.39
CA TYR A 20 8.66 12.81 -0.45
C TYR A 20 7.49 11.93 -0.89
N VAL A 21 6.56 11.63 0.01
CA VAL A 21 5.37 10.84 -0.33
C VAL A 21 4.55 11.52 -1.41
N LYS A 22 4.38 12.85 -1.38
CA LYS A 22 3.72 13.59 -2.46
C LYS A 22 4.46 13.46 -3.81
N LYS A 23 5.80 13.53 -3.81
CA LYS A 23 6.59 13.32 -5.04
C LYS A 23 6.39 11.91 -5.61
N ILE A 24 6.47 10.89 -4.74
CA ILE A 24 6.24 9.49 -5.11
C ILE A 24 4.81 9.30 -5.65
N THR A 25 3.82 9.86 -4.96
CA THR A 25 2.40 9.79 -5.35
C THR A 25 2.15 10.43 -6.70
N ASN A 26 2.78 11.57 -6.99
CA ASN A 26 2.63 12.24 -8.28
C ASN A 26 3.12 11.39 -9.47
N LYS A 27 4.14 10.55 -9.27
CA LYS A 27 4.58 9.59 -10.29
C LYS A 27 3.57 8.48 -10.57
N LEU A 28 2.60 8.29 -9.69
CA LEU A 28 1.54 7.29 -9.84
C LEU A 28 0.26 7.85 -10.48
N THR A 29 0.25 9.10 -10.94
CA THR A 29 -0.95 9.76 -11.50
C THR A 29 -1.56 9.00 -12.68
N HIS A 30 -0.74 8.40 -13.55
CA HIS A 30 -1.22 7.58 -14.68
C HIS A 30 -1.99 6.33 -14.24
N ARG A 31 -1.77 5.84 -13.00
CA ARG A 31 -2.51 4.71 -12.43
C ARG A 31 -3.88 5.12 -11.90
N GLY A 32 -3.98 6.28 -11.32
CA GLY A 32 -5.20 6.77 -10.68
C GLY A 32 -5.34 8.28 -10.80
N PRO A 33 -5.89 8.78 -11.91
CA PRO A 33 -5.97 10.20 -12.17
C PRO A 33 -7.13 10.91 -11.45
N ASP A 34 -8.10 10.16 -10.89
CA ASP A 34 -9.39 10.72 -10.47
C ASP A 34 -9.35 11.42 -9.11
N ASN A 35 -8.53 10.90 -8.18
CA ASN A 35 -8.40 11.48 -6.85
C ASN A 35 -7.07 11.09 -6.21
N GLU A 36 -6.70 11.80 -5.16
CA GLU A 36 -5.55 11.48 -4.32
C GLU A 36 -5.88 11.66 -2.84
N GLY A 37 -5.14 10.96 -2.00
CA GLY A 37 -5.26 11.06 -0.57
C GLY A 37 -3.95 10.83 0.15
N PHE A 38 -3.82 11.43 1.32
CA PHE A 38 -2.62 11.39 2.13
C PHE A 38 -2.93 11.12 3.59
N PHE A 39 -2.02 10.44 4.25
CA PHE A 39 -1.96 10.30 5.70
C PHE A 39 -0.54 10.61 6.16
N GLU A 40 -0.41 11.27 7.30
CA GLU A 40 0.87 11.49 7.95
C GLU A 40 0.72 11.44 9.47
N ASP A 41 1.68 10.80 10.12
CA ASP A 41 1.97 10.98 11.52
C ASP A 41 3.50 10.98 11.77
N LYS A 42 3.91 10.88 13.03
CA LYS A 42 5.33 10.90 13.40
C LYS A 42 6.14 9.77 12.71
N ILE A 43 5.56 8.58 12.54
CA ILE A 43 6.27 7.39 12.06
C ILE A 43 5.99 7.16 10.57
N VAL A 44 4.74 7.34 10.13
CA VAL A 44 4.26 6.89 8.83
C VAL A 44 3.69 8.04 8.01
N SER A 45 4.01 8.04 6.73
CA SER A 45 3.31 8.85 5.74
C SER A 45 2.88 7.98 4.57
N PHE A 46 1.57 8.01 4.22
CA PHE A 46 0.98 7.28 3.09
C PHE A 46 0.49 8.23 2.01
N GLY A 47 0.56 7.77 0.77
CA GLY A 47 0.01 8.42 -0.40
C GLY A 47 -0.79 7.44 -1.26
N PHE A 48 -1.86 7.94 -1.83
CA PHE A 48 -2.79 7.18 -2.64
C PHE A 48 -3.21 7.93 -3.90
N LYS A 49 -3.26 7.25 -5.03
CA LYS A 49 -3.86 7.71 -6.29
C LYS A 49 -5.01 6.78 -6.67
N ARG A 50 -6.17 7.36 -6.97
CA ARG A 50 -7.40 6.64 -7.21
C ARG A 50 -7.76 6.57 -8.68
N LEU A 51 -8.07 5.36 -9.14
CA LEU A 51 -8.94 5.12 -10.29
C LEU A 51 -10.31 4.69 -9.74
N SER A 52 -11.33 5.50 -9.96
CA SER A 52 -12.66 5.32 -9.38
C SER A 52 -13.44 4.26 -10.16
N ILE A 53 -13.56 3.05 -9.61
CA ILE A 53 -14.32 1.93 -10.20
C ILE A 53 -15.55 1.63 -9.34
N LEU A 54 -15.35 1.39 -8.03
CA LEU A 54 -16.42 1.13 -7.08
C LEU A 54 -16.64 2.35 -6.20
N ASP A 55 -17.91 2.65 -5.90
CA ASP A 55 -18.36 3.75 -5.04
C ASP A 55 -17.60 5.07 -5.28
N VAL A 56 -17.84 5.66 -6.45
CA VAL A 56 -17.13 6.87 -6.95
C VAL A 56 -17.11 7.99 -5.90
N ASN A 57 -18.17 8.13 -5.11
CA ASN A 57 -18.31 9.24 -4.16
C ASN A 57 -17.69 8.98 -2.78
N LYS A 58 -17.69 7.72 -2.30
CA LYS A 58 -17.31 7.40 -0.91
C LYS A 58 -16.09 6.47 -0.79
N GLY A 59 -15.56 5.94 -1.90
CA GLY A 59 -14.40 5.02 -1.89
C GLY A 59 -13.05 5.73 -1.82
N ASN A 60 -12.96 6.94 -1.27
CA ASN A 60 -11.69 7.65 -1.14
C ASN A 60 -10.82 7.03 -0.04
N GLN A 61 -9.52 7.08 -0.25
CA GLN A 61 -8.52 6.54 0.68
C GLN A 61 -7.55 7.67 1.10
N PRO A 62 -6.89 7.57 2.25
CA PRO A 62 -6.81 6.42 3.19
C PRO A 62 -8.13 6.13 3.93
N ILE A 63 -8.33 4.86 4.30
CA ILE A 63 -9.47 4.37 5.07
C ILE A 63 -9.04 4.13 6.52
N TYR A 64 -9.96 4.39 7.45
CA TYR A 64 -9.70 4.29 8.89
C TYR A 64 -10.65 3.31 9.57
N SER A 65 -10.18 2.67 10.65
CA SER A 65 -11.08 2.01 11.61
C SER A 65 -12.00 3.02 12.29
N PRO A 66 -13.12 2.59 12.90
CA PRO A 66 -14.07 3.48 13.58
C PRO A 66 -13.42 4.39 14.62
N ASP A 67 -12.44 3.91 15.38
CA ASP A 67 -11.68 4.66 16.38
C ASP A 67 -10.46 5.40 15.81
N LYS A 68 -10.26 5.32 14.48
CA LYS A 68 -9.15 5.92 13.74
C LYS A 68 -7.75 5.46 14.18
N SER A 69 -7.66 4.37 14.90
CA SER A 69 -6.37 3.81 15.34
C SER A 69 -5.67 3.00 14.25
N ILE A 70 -6.41 2.50 13.27
CA ILE A 70 -5.88 1.77 12.11
C ILE A 70 -6.14 2.60 10.86
N VAL A 71 -5.13 2.74 10.03
CA VAL A 71 -5.23 3.39 8.72
C VAL A 71 -4.73 2.45 7.63
N SER A 72 -5.42 2.41 6.50
CA SER A 72 -5.04 1.58 5.36
C SER A 72 -5.15 2.30 4.03
N ILE A 73 -4.29 1.90 3.10
CA ILE A 73 -4.37 2.19 1.67
C ILE A 73 -4.31 0.90 0.88
N PHE A 74 -5.01 0.85 -0.24
CA PHE A 74 -5.28 -0.37 -0.97
C PHE A 74 -5.32 -0.12 -2.48
N ASN A 75 -4.65 -0.98 -3.23
CA ASN A 75 -4.74 -1.08 -4.68
C ASN A 75 -5.14 -2.51 -5.04
N GLY A 76 -6.36 -2.71 -5.49
CA GLY A 76 -6.83 -4.06 -5.80
C GLY A 76 -8.33 -4.16 -5.93
N GLU A 77 -8.80 -5.40 -5.77
CA GLU A 77 -10.20 -5.77 -5.69
C GLU A 77 -10.35 -7.03 -4.82
N ILE A 78 -11.22 -6.96 -3.81
CA ILE A 78 -11.52 -8.06 -2.91
C ILE A 78 -12.86 -8.66 -3.35
N TYR A 79 -12.83 -9.79 -4.02
CA TYR A 79 -14.01 -10.38 -4.66
C TYR A 79 -15.10 -10.80 -3.67
N ASN A 80 -14.69 -11.31 -2.52
CA ASN A 80 -15.59 -11.75 -1.45
C ASN A 80 -15.86 -10.67 -0.38
N PHE A 81 -15.69 -9.39 -0.71
CA PHE A 81 -15.85 -8.29 0.26
C PHE A 81 -17.26 -8.23 0.87
N LYS A 82 -18.31 -8.60 0.11
CA LYS A 82 -19.69 -8.59 0.61
C LYS A 82 -19.91 -9.61 1.72
N GLU A 83 -19.30 -10.78 1.61
CA GLU A 83 -19.36 -11.84 2.63
C GLU A 83 -18.65 -11.40 3.91
N ILE A 84 -17.44 -10.84 3.75
CA ILE A 84 -16.64 -10.30 4.86
C ILE A 84 -17.37 -9.13 5.52
N LYS A 85 -17.94 -8.22 4.73
CA LYS A 85 -18.75 -7.10 5.22
C LYS A 85 -19.89 -7.58 6.09
N LYS A 86 -20.66 -8.57 5.63
CA LYS A 86 -21.78 -9.16 6.38
C LYS A 86 -21.31 -9.79 7.71
N GLU A 87 -20.16 -10.48 7.72
CA GLU A 87 -19.59 -11.06 8.94
C GLU A 87 -19.18 -9.96 9.96
N LEU A 88 -18.64 -8.85 9.46
CA LEU A 88 -18.29 -7.68 10.27
C LEU A 88 -19.54 -6.96 10.79
N GLU A 89 -20.56 -6.78 9.96
CA GLU A 89 -21.85 -6.19 10.35
C GLU A 89 -22.54 -7.01 11.46
N ASN A 90 -22.53 -8.33 11.37
CA ASN A 90 -23.03 -9.24 12.41
C ASN A 90 -22.24 -9.10 13.72
N SER A 91 -21.05 -8.53 13.68
CA SER A 91 -20.20 -8.25 14.85
C SER A 91 -20.30 -6.81 15.33
N GLY A 92 -21.25 -6.04 14.80
CA GLY A 92 -21.55 -4.68 15.24
C GLY A 92 -20.85 -3.57 14.47
N TYR A 93 -20.03 -3.88 13.45
CA TYR A 93 -19.41 -2.86 12.62
C TYR A 93 -20.42 -2.19 11.71
N LYS A 94 -20.29 -0.85 11.55
CA LYS A 94 -21.14 -0.04 10.67
C LYS A 94 -20.33 0.51 9.52
N PHE A 95 -20.76 0.26 8.30
CA PHE A 95 -20.11 0.72 7.07
C PHE A 95 -20.78 1.97 6.52
N ILE A 96 -20.00 2.86 5.94
CA ILE A 96 -20.43 4.12 5.34
C ILE A 96 -20.40 4.09 3.81
N SER A 97 -19.65 3.15 3.24
CA SER A 97 -19.47 2.97 1.80
C SER A 97 -19.84 1.57 1.33
N ASN A 98 -19.89 1.41 0.02
CA ASN A 98 -19.97 0.11 -0.64
C ASN A 98 -18.65 -0.28 -1.30
N SER A 99 -17.55 0.34 -0.88
CA SER A 99 -16.21 0.00 -1.37
C SER A 99 -15.67 -1.23 -0.64
N ASP A 100 -14.99 -2.07 -1.38
CA ASP A 100 -14.27 -3.23 -0.84
C ASP A 100 -13.09 -2.82 0.06
N SER A 101 -12.56 -1.63 -0.13
CA SER A 101 -11.45 -1.12 0.69
C SER A 101 -11.83 -0.86 2.15
N GLU A 102 -13.11 -0.55 2.45
CA GLU A 102 -13.54 -0.22 3.80
C GLU A 102 -13.48 -1.43 4.76
N ILE A 103 -13.58 -2.66 4.24
CA ILE A 103 -13.48 -3.83 5.10
C ILE A 103 -12.09 -4.02 5.71
N ILE A 104 -11.03 -3.47 5.10
CA ILE A 104 -9.62 -3.77 5.45
C ILE A 104 -9.30 -3.36 6.88
N PRO A 105 -9.46 -2.09 7.31
CA PRO A 105 -9.12 -1.69 8.67
C PRO A 105 -10.04 -2.35 9.71
N TYR A 106 -11.31 -2.65 9.37
CA TYR A 106 -12.25 -3.31 10.28
C TYR A 106 -11.93 -4.80 10.45
N ALA A 107 -11.57 -5.46 9.36
CA ALA A 107 -11.15 -6.86 9.40
C ALA A 107 -9.85 -7.04 10.20
N TYR A 108 -8.88 -6.13 10.00
CA TYR A 108 -7.65 -6.13 10.80
C TYR A 108 -7.94 -5.85 12.28
N GLU A 109 -8.82 -4.91 12.60
CA GLU A 109 -9.21 -4.63 13.98
C GLU A 109 -9.80 -5.87 14.67
N LYS A 110 -10.67 -6.60 13.96
CA LYS A 110 -11.36 -7.77 14.50
C LYS A 110 -10.49 -9.02 14.59
N TRP A 111 -9.72 -9.33 13.53
CA TRP A 111 -9.01 -10.62 13.39
C TRP A 111 -7.49 -10.49 13.41
N GLY A 112 -6.96 -9.28 13.60
CA GLY A 112 -5.53 -9.05 13.45
C GLY A 112 -5.05 -9.34 12.03
N ILE A 113 -3.76 -9.62 11.85
CA ILE A 113 -3.17 -9.88 10.53
C ILE A 113 -3.74 -11.15 9.85
N GLU A 114 -4.30 -12.06 10.61
CA GLU A 114 -4.90 -13.30 10.10
C GLU A 114 -6.09 -13.06 9.18
N PHE A 115 -6.68 -11.85 9.17
CA PHE A 115 -7.75 -11.49 8.25
C PHE A 115 -7.36 -11.71 6.79
N VAL A 116 -6.08 -11.60 6.45
CA VAL A 116 -5.56 -11.78 5.09
C VAL A 116 -5.90 -13.17 4.54
N LYS A 117 -5.98 -14.19 5.40
CA LYS A 117 -6.34 -15.56 5.01
C LYS A 117 -7.79 -15.68 4.53
N LYS A 118 -8.66 -14.76 4.96
CA LYS A 118 -10.07 -14.69 4.57
C LYS A 118 -10.26 -14.01 3.21
N LEU A 119 -9.27 -13.24 2.74
CA LEU A 119 -9.40 -12.49 1.49
C LEU A 119 -9.30 -13.38 0.26
N ASN A 120 -10.24 -13.20 -0.65
CA ASN A 120 -10.18 -13.70 -2.02
C ASN A 120 -10.17 -12.49 -2.96
N GLY A 121 -9.07 -12.31 -3.71
CA GLY A 121 -8.93 -11.13 -4.55
C GLY A 121 -7.50 -10.93 -5.06
N MET A 122 -7.30 -9.80 -5.71
CA MET A 122 -6.02 -9.32 -6.18
C MET A 122 -5.72 -7.99 -5.49
N PHE A 123 -4.63 -7.90 -4.73
CA PHE A 123 -4.40 -6.73 -3.89
C PHE A 123 -2.94 -6.46 -3.54
N ALA A 124 -2.66 -5.17 -3.36
CA ALA A 124 -1.56 -4.65 -2.58
C ALA A 124 -2.14 -3.72 -1.50
N ILE A 125 -1.83 -3.98 -0.24
CA ILE A 125 -2.39 -3.28 0.92
C ILE A 125 -1.24 -2.77 1.79
N ALA A 126 -1.36 -1.55 2.30
CA ALA A 126 -0.56 -1.09 3.42
C ALA A 126 -1.50 -0.76 4.59
N ILE A 127 -1.18 -1.26 5.77
CA ILE A 127 -1.91 -1.00 7.02
C ILE A 127 -0.94 -0.44 8.04
N TYR A 128 -1.35 0.59 8.76
CA TYR A 128 -0.65 1.11 9.92
C TYR A 128 -1.55 1.07 11.16
N ASP A 129 -1.12 0.33 12.16
CA ASP A 129 -1.71 0.28 13.50
C ASP A 129 -0.98 1.30 14.40
N LYS A 130 -1.64 2.43 14.67
CA LYS A 130 -1.07 3.52 15.48
C LYS A 130 -0.80 3.11 16.92
N LYS A 131 -1.66 2.24 17.48
CA LYS A 131 -1.51 1.80 18.88
C LYS A 131 -0.29 0.90 19.07
N LYS A 132 -0.07 -0.01 18.12
CA LYS A 132 1.07 -0.95 18.13
C LYS A 132 2.29 -0.37 17.43
N GLN A 133 2.15 0.74 16.70
CA GLN A 133 3.19 1.33 15.84
C GLN A 133 3.72 0.35 14.78
N ASN A 134 2.90 -0.58 14.32
CA ASN A 134 3.24 -1.57 13.34
C ASN A 134 2.68 -1.23 11.96
N THR A 135 3.51 -1.38 10.94
CA THR A 135 3.10 -1.27 9.54
C THR A 135 3.19 -2.62 8.86
N PHE A 136 2.15 -2.99 8.11
CA PHE A 136 2.12 -4.21 7.32
C PHE A 136 1.99 -3.86 5.85
N LEU A 137 2.85 -4.48 5.03
CA LEU A 137 2.72 -4.51 3.58
C LEU A 137 2.24 -5.91 3.18
N ILE A 138 1.15 -5.97 2.46
CA ILE A 138 0.48 -7.23 2.13
C ILE A 138 0.26 -7.27 0.62
N ARG A 139 0.59 -8.39 0.00
CA ARG A 139 0.39 -8.63 -1.43
C ARG A 139 -0.41 -9.91 -1.65
N ASP A 140 -1.23 -9.95 -2.67
CA ASP A 140 -1.99 -11.15 -3.02
C ASP A 140 -1.07 -12.33 -3.36
N ARG A 141 -1.62 -13.56 -3.24
CA ARG A 141 -0.84 -14.81 -3.33
C ARG A 141 -0.11 -15.00 -4.66
N LEU A 142 -0.64 -14.45 -5.74
CA LEU A 142 -0.07 -14.56 -7.09
C LEU A 142 0.72 -13.32 -7.50
N GLY A 143 0.77 -12.29 -6.63
CA GLY A 143 1.45 -11.04 -6.91
C GLY A 143 0.84 -10.27 -8.07
N ILE A 144 -0.49 -10.40 -8.30
CA ILE A 144 -1.19 -9.73 -9.42
C ILE A 144 -1.08 -8.21 -9.29
N LYS A 145 -1.22 -7.67 -8.07
CA LYS A 145 -1.00 -6.25 -7.85
C LYS A 145 0.45 -5.98 -7.48
N PRO A 146 1.12 -5.04 -8.18
CA PRO A 146 2.51 -4.73 -7.91
C PRO A 146 2.67 -4.03 -6.56
N LEU A 147 3.70 -4.43 -5.84
CA LEU A 147 4.14 -3.79 -4.60
C LEU A 147 5.66 -3.97 -4.51
N TYR A 148 6.36 -2.86 -4.49
CA TYR A 148 7.82 -2.79 -4.38
C TYR A 148 8.20 -2.06 -3.11
N TYR A 149 9.34 -2.40 -2.52
CA TYR A 149 9.84 -1.71 -1.35
C TYR A 149 11.37 -1.53 -1.42
N TYR A 150 11.84 -0.56 -0.68
CA TYR A 150 13.25 -0.25 -0.50
C TYR A 150 13.49 0.06 0.97
N ILE A 151 14.54 -0.55 1.54
CA ILE A 151 14.93 -0.33 2.93
C ILE A 151 16.29 0.35 2.95
N TYR A 152 16.35 1.51 3.57
CA TYR A 152 17.59 2.20 3.85
C TYR A 152 17.73 2.46 5.35
N LYS A 153 18.75 1.86 5.98
CA LYS A 153 18.86 1.82 7.45
C LYS A 153 17.55 1.26 8.03
N ASN A 154 16.83 2.03 8.84
CA ASN A 154 15.55 1.62 9.44
C ASN A 154 14.34 2.37 8.82
N THR A 155 14.52 2.93 7.63
CA THR A 155 13.45 3.58 6.87
C THR A 155 13.00 2.66 5.76
N LEU A 156 11.69 2.36 5.72
CA LEU A 156 11.04 1.59 4.66
C LEU A 156 10.31 2.57 3.74
N ILE A 157 10.57 2.47 2.44
CA ILE A 157 9.85 3.16 1.37
C ILE A 157 9.17 2.12 0.51
N PHE A 158 7.90 2.28 0.19
CA PHE A 158 7.19 1.35 -0.68
C PHE A 158 6.34 2.07 -1.72
N SER A 159 6.07 1.40 -2.83
CA SER A 159 5.18 1.90 -3.86
C SER A 159 4.68 0.80 -4.79
N SER A 160 3.60 1.11 -5.51
CA SER A 160 3.09 0.28 -6.61
C SER A 160 4.04 0.22 -7.81
N GLU A 161 4.99 1.13 -7.95
CA GLU A 161 5.94 1.17 -9.08
C GLU A 161 7.34 1.56 -8.63
N ILE A 162 8.35 0.91 -9.21
CA ILE A 162 9.76 1.18 -8.92
C ILE A 162 10.12 2.64 -9.25
N ASN A 163 9.69 3.13 -10.43
CA ASN A 163 10.01 4.50 -10.86
C ASN A 163 9.55 5.58 -9.88
N SER A 164 8.52 5.30 -9.11
CA SER A 164 8.04 6.23 -8.09
C SER A 164 8.90 6.19 -6.82
N ILE A 165 9.43 5.01 -6.44
CA ILE A 165 10.36 4.86 -5.30
C ILE A 165 11.63 5.70 -5.53
N LEU A 166 12.07 5.85 -6.80
CA LEU A 166 13.24 6.64 -7.17
C LEU A 166 13.14 8.14 -6.81
N GLU A 167 11.94 8.63 -6.50
CA GLU A 167 11.71 9.99 -5.99
C GLU A 167 11.81 10.09 -4.44
N GLY A 168 11.98 8.93 -3.78
CA GLY A 168 12.14 8.86 -2.34
C GLY A 168 13.49 9.38 -1.85
N PRO A 169 13.62 9.60 -0.54
CA PRO A 169 14.90 9.95 0.06
C PRO A 169 15.88 8.77 -0.02
N PHE A 170 17.17 9.07 -0.09
CA PHE A 170 18.28 8.10 -0.01
C PHE A 170 18.45 7.16 -1.21
N PHE A 171 17.56 7.16 -2.18
CA PHE A 171 17.67 6.26 -3.30
C PHE A 171 18.80 6.68 -4.25
N LYS A 172 19.69 5.75 -4.56
CA LYS A 172 20.72 5.92 -5.59
C LYS A 172 20.31 5.15 -6.84
N ARG A 173 20.36 5.80 -8.00
CA ARG A 173 20.03 5.15 -9.29
C ARG A 173 21.23 4.36 -9.81
N GLU A 174 21.65 3.36 -9.04
CA GLU A 174 22.76 2.48 -9.42
C GLU A 174 22.19 1.23 -10.10
N PRO A 175 22.61 0.89 -11.35
CA PRO A 175 22.09 -0.28 -12.05
C PRO A 175 22.59 -1.57 -11.41
N ASN A 176 21.66 -2.52 -11.21
CA ASN A 176 21.99 -3.89 -10.80
C ASN A 176 22.38 -4.71 -12.03
N LEU A 177 23.69 -4.80 -12.31
CA LEU A 177 24.20 -5.50 -13.49
C LEU A 177 23.85 -7.01 -13.49
N LYS A 178 23.73 -7.63 -12.31
CA LYS A 178 23.34 -9.03 -12.19
C LYS A 178 21.89 -9.24 -12.62
N ALA A 179 20.96 -8.40 -12.13
CA ALA A 179 19.56 -8.46 -12.54
C ALA A 179 19.39 -8.14 -14.03
N ILE A 180 20.15 -7.18 -14.56
CA ILE A 180 20.14 -6.84 -16.00
C ILE A 180 20.64 -8.04 -16.83
N SER A 181 21.75 -8.66 -16.44
CA SER A 181 22.31 -9.84 -17.12
C SER A 181 21.32 -11.01 -17.13
N SER A 182 20.68 -11.29 -16.00
CA SER A 182 19.68 -12.35 -15.92
C SER A 182 18.45 -12.04 -16.79
N TYR A 183 18.00 -10.80 -16.83
CA TYR A 183 16.90 -10.38 -17.70
C TYR A 183 17.23 -10.54 -19.18
N LEU A 184 18.46 -10.19 -19.62
CA LEU A 184 18.88 -10.36 -21.01
C LEU A 184 18.90 -11.86 -21.40
N SER A 185 19.22 -12.75 -20.47
CA SER A 185 19.29 -14.19 -20.71
C SER A 185 17.93 -14.89 -20.63
N TYR A 186 17.13 -14.55 -19.62
CA TYR A 186 15.90 -15.29 -19.25
C TYR A 186 14.62 -14.49 -19.43
N ARG A 187 14.69 -13.19 -19.77
CA ARG A 187 13.57 -12.25 -19.86
C ARG A 187 12.90 -11.89 -18.53
N TYR A 188 13.48 -12.28 -17.41
CA TYR A 188 13.07 -11.89 -16.06
C TYR A 188 14.29 -11.91 -15.10
N PRO A 189 14.28 -11.14 -14.01
CA PRO A 189 15.24 -11.28 -12.93
C PRO A 189 15.08 -12.64 -12.23
N ILE A 190 16.16 -13.34 -11.91
CA ILE A 190 16.09 -14.67 -11.28
C ILE A 190 15.58 -14.59 -9.83
N SER A 191 15.83 -13.48 -9.15
CA SER A 191 15.41 -13.26 -7.77
C SER A 191 14.20 -12.33 -7.72
N ASP A 192 13.16 -12.72 -6.98
CA ASP A 192 12.00 -11.87 -6.70
C ASP A 192 12.32 -10.71 -5.74
N GLU A 193 13.47 -10.77 -5.07
CA GLU A 193 13.96 -9.74 -4.15
C GLU A 193 14.82 -8.67 -4.82
N GLU A 194 15.23 -8.88 -6.07
CA GLU A 194 16.12 -7.99 -6.82
C GLU A 194 15.35 -7.23 -7.91
N THR A 195 15.72 -5.97 -8.12
CA THR A 195 15.24 -5.15 -9.24
C THR A 195 16.42 -4.72 -10.10
N PHE A 196 16.15 -3.99 -11.21
CA PHE A 196 17.21 -3.42 -12.05
C PHE A 196 18.05 -2.32 -11.37
N PHE A 197 17.69 -1.96 -10.15
CA PHE A 197 18.44 -1.04 -9.30
C PHE A 197 18.93 -1.76 -8.04
N LEU A 198 20.09 -1.32 -7.53
CA LEU A 198 20.68 -1.81 -6.28
C LEU A 198 19.98 -1.20 -5.06
#